data_94b09577643719b7c63d825cc0943b65
#
_entry.id   94b09577643719b7c63d825cc0943b65
#
_cell.length_a   1.000
_cell.length_b   1.000
_cell.length_c   1.000
_cell.angle_alpha   90.00
_cell.angle_beta   90.00
_cell.angle_gamma   90.00
#
_symmetry.space_group_name_H-M   'P 1'
#
loop_
_entity.id
_entity.type
_entity.pdbx_description
1 polymer ?
#
loop_
_entity_poly.entity_id
_entity_poly.type
_entity_poly.pdbx_seq_one_letter_code
_entity_poly.pdbx_strand_id
1 'polypeptide(L)'
;QTGPVGYGKEGSYEGFCSGGGIARFARDAIEKQLFHESPRQLLAASEEINAKEICRLADKGDPFCLHIINICAAKLGQCLAMLIDLLNPDAIVIGSIYERNVDLFQPTIEQTIAREALPASAARCRILPSALGDGIGDYAAAAVGYMGLGNGQDLVGSGNHISN
;
A
#
# COMPACT_ATOMS: atom_id res chain seq x y z
N GLN A 1 -18.94 -3.06 6.96
CA GLN A 1 -18.76 -2.29 5.71
C GLN A 1 -18.32 -3.26 4.63
N THR A 2 -19.16 -3.42 3.62
CA THR A 2 -18.80 -4.06 2.36
C THR A 2 -17.80 -3.17 1.64
N GLY A 3 -16.74 -3.75 1.10
CA GLY A 3 -15.68 -3.02 0.39
C GLY A 3 -15.09 -3.87 -0.73
N PRO A 4 -14.13 -3.36 -1.50
CA PRO A 4 -13.54 -4.10 -2.59
C PRO A 4 -12.87 -5.39 -2.11
N VAL A 5 -12.88 -6.42 -2.97
CA VAL A 5 -12.30 -7.72 -2.66
C VAL A 5 -10.80 -7.71 -2.92
N GLY A 6 -10.00 -8.07 -1.93
CA GLY A 6 -8.56 -8.36 -2.08
C GLY A 6 -8.25 -9.77 -1.57
N TYR A 7 -7.57 -10.58 -2.39
CA TYR A 7 -7.27 -11.99 -2.10
C TYR A 7 -8.49 -12.81 -1.62
N GLY A 8 -9.63 -12.62 -2.29
CA GLY A 8 -10.87 -13.31 -1.97
C GLY A 8 -11.61 -12.82 -0.72
N LYS A 9 -11.09 -11.79 -0.03
CA LYS A 9 -11.70 -11.22 1.18
C LYS A 9 -12.25 -9.83 0.93
N GLU A 10 -13.56 -9.67 1.11
CA GLU A 10 -14.25 -8.40 0.97
C GLU A 10 -13.84 -7.41 2.08
N GLY A 11 -13.64 -6.14 1.73
CA GLY A 11 -13.29 -5.08 2.67
C GLY A 11 -11.88 -5.20 3.27
N SER A 12 -11.02 -6.03 2.70
CA SER A 12 -9.63 -6.16 3.15
C SER A 12 -8.80 -4.93 2.85
N TYR A 13 -7.71 -4.72 3.60
CA TYR A 13 -6.77 -3.63 3.31
C TYR A 13 -6.16 -3.74 1.92
N GLU A 14 -5.85 -4.95 1.45
CA GLU A 14 -5.40 -5.17 0.07
C GLU A 14 -6.43 -4.69 -0.95
N GLY A 15 -7.73 -4.96 -0.68
CA GLY A 15 -8.83 -4.49 -1.53
C GLY A 15 -8.90 -2.97 -1.65
N PHE A 16 -8.53 -2.22 -0.60
CA PHE A 16 -8.54 -0.75 -0.61
C PHE A 16 -7.20 -0.13 -1.00
N CYS A 17 -6.07 -0.75 -0.64
CA CYS A 17 -4.76 -0.08 -0.66
C CYS A 17 -3.86 -0.49 -1.84
N SER A 18 -4.19 -1.58 -2.56
CA SER A 18 -3.44 -1.95 -3.77
C SER A 18 -3.97 -1.20 -5.00
N GLY A 19 -3.11 -1.06 -6.04
CA GLY A 19 -3.53 -0.44 -7.29
C GLY A 19 -4.73 -1.12 -7.94
N GLY A 20 -4.76 -2.47 -7.95
CA GLY A 20 -5.91 -3.25 -8.42
C GLY A 20 -7.15 -3.06 -7.56
N GLY A 21 -6.97 -2.95 -6.24
CA GLY A 21 -8.04 -2.70 -5.28
C GLY A 21 -8.69 -1.32 -5.47
N ILE A 22 -7.89 -0.26 -5.59
CA ILE A 22 -8.35 1.11 -5.87
C ILE A 22 -9.19 1.15 -7.15
N ALA A 23 -8.69 0.53 -8.22
CA ALA A 23 -9.42 0.47 -9.49
C ALA A 23 -10.76 -0.28 -9.37
N ARG A 24 -10.78 -1.39 -8.63
CA ARG A 24 -12.00 -2.15 -8.34
C ARG A 24 -12.99 -1.34 -7.52
N PHE A 25 -12.50 -0.66 -6.47
CA PHE A 25 -13.33 0.19 -5.64
C PHE A 25 -13.98 1.31 -6.45
N ALA A 26 -13.24 1.95 -7.37
CA ALA A 26 -13.80 2.96 -8.25
C ALA A 26 -14.89 2.40 -9.17
N ARG A 27 -14.69 1.20 -9.76
CA ARG A 27 -15.72 0.52 -10.56
C ARG A 27 -16.97 0.22 -9.73
N ASP A 28 -16.81 -0.35 -8.55
CA ASP A 28 -17.91 -0.65 -7.64
C ASP A 28 -18.67 0.61 -7.24
N ALA A 29 -17.95 1.72 -7.00
CA ALA A 29 -18.55 3.00 -6.64
C ALA A 29 -19.39 3.58 -7.79
N ILE A 30 -18.94 3.43 -9.02
CA ILE A 30 -19.70 3.85 -10.22
C ILE A 30 -20.93 2.97 -10.41
N GLU A 31 -20.75 1.65 -10.38
CA GLU A 31 -21.83 0.68 -10.62
C GLU A 31 -22.94 0.81 -9.59
N LYS A 32 -22.56 0.95 -8.32
CA LYS A 32 -23.49 1.04 -7.18
C LYS A 32 -23.94 2.46 -6.87
N GLN A 33 -23.47 3.46 -7.63
CA GLN A 33 -23.75 4.89 -7.43
C GLN A 33 -23.52 5.34 -5.97
N LEU A 34 -22.37 4.99 -5.40
CA LEU A 34 -22.09 5.20 -3.97
C LEU A 34 -21.84 6.67 -3.63
N PHE A 35 -21.47 7.50 -4.60
CA PHE A 35 -21.10 8.91 -4.41
C PHE A 35 -21.94 9.84 -5.28
N HIS A 36 -22.04 11.09 -4.86
CA HIS A 36 -22.71 12.14 -5.63
C HIS A 36 -21.84 12.74 -6.74
N GLU A 37 -20.54 12.61 -6.62
CA GLU A 37 -19.56 13.11 -7.58
C GLU A 37 -19.64 12.33 -8.89
N SER A 38 -19.54 13.07 -10.00
CA SER A 38 -19.66 12.47 -11.32
C SER A 38 -18.34 11.83 -11.77
N PRO A 39 -18.34 10.57 -12.22
CA PRO A 39 -17.13 9.90 -12.71
C PRO A 39 -16.80 10.25 -14.18
N ARG A 40 -17.40 11.31 -14.75
CA ARG A 40 -17.30 11.62 -16.19
C ARG A 40 -15.86 11.74 -16.69
N GLN A 41 -14.99 12.41 -15.94
CA GLN A 41 -13.60 12.61 -16.35
C GLN A 41 -12.84 11.27 -16.37
N LEU A 42 -13.08 10.42 -15.40
CA LEU A 42 -12.48 9.09 -15.33
C LEU A 42 -12.95 8.20 -16.48
N LEU A 43 -14.25 8.19 -16.77
CA LEU A 43 -14.82 7.39 -17.87
C LEU A 43 -14.38 7.89 -19.25
N ALA A 44 -14.12 9.19 -19.40
CA ALA A 44 -13.64 9.79 -20.65
C ALA A 44 -12.12 9.62 -20.87
N ALA A 45 -11.36 9.41 -19.79
CA ALA A 45 -9.90 9.40 -19.84
C ALA A 45 -9.31 8.03 -20.20
N SER A 46 -10.04 6.93 -19.97
CA SER A 46 -9.54 5.58 -20.20
C SER A 46 -10.69 4.60 -20.47
N GLU A 47 -10.47 3.69 -21.43
CA GLU A 47 -11.39 2.57 -21.66
C GLU A 47 -11.40 1.60 -20.47
N GLU A 48 -10.29 1.51 -19.74
CA GLU A 48 -10.16 0.69 -18.54
C GLU A 48 -9.83 1.55 -17.32
N ILE A 49 -10.68 1.46 -16.29
CA ILE A 49 -10.46 2.13 -15.00
C ILE A 49 -9.26 1.47 -14.30
N ASN A 50 -8.21 2.26 -14.06
CA ASN A 50 -7.00 1.84 -13.38
C ASN A 50 -6.53 2.89 -12.37
N ALA A 51 -5.72 2.45 -11.39
CA ALA A 51 -5.28 3.31 -10.29
C ALA A 51 -4.40 4.48 -10.74
N LYS A 52 -3.61 4.30 -11.81
CA LYS A 52 -2.75 5.36 -12.36
C LYS A 52 -3.58 6.54 -12.84
N GLU A 53 -4.66 6.25 -13.57
CA GLU A 53 -5.55 7.28 -14.11
C GLU A 53 -6.37 7.95 -13.00
N ILE A 54 -6.82 7.18 -11.99
CA ILE A 54 -7.51 7.71 -10.81
C ILE A 54 -6.59 8.69 -10.07
N CYS A 55 -5.34 8.32 -9.79
CA CYS A 55 -4.38 9.21 -9.12
C CYS A 55 -4.08 10.46 -9.97
N ARG A 56 -3.88 10.31 -11.29
CA ARG A 56 -3.63 11.43 -12.20
C ARG A 56 -4.78 12.44 -12.25
N LEU A 57 -6.01 11.97 -12.20
CA LEU A 57 -7.20 12.85 -12.17
C LEU A 57 -7.41 13.46 -10.79
N ALA A 58 -7.17 12.70 -9.72
CA ALA A 58 -7.20 13.22 -8.35
C ALA A 58 -6.19 14.37 -8.16
N ASP A 59 -4.96 14.22 -8.67
CA ASP A 59 -3.93 15.27 -8.66
C ASP A 59 -4.37 16.54 -9.40
N LYS A 60 -5.22 16.41 -10.41
CA LYS A 60 -5.85 17.52 -11.13
C LYS A 60 -7.11 18.08 -10.47
N GLY A 61 -7.48 17.57 -9.31
CA GLY A 61 -8.63 18.03 -8.54
C GLY A 61 -9.97 17.42 -8.94
N ASP A 62 -10.00 16.30 -9.69
CA ASP A 62 -11.27 15.60 -9.99
C ASP A 62 -11.95 15.14 -8.69
N PRO A 63 -13.19 15.58 -8.38
CA PRO A 63 -13.82 15.32 -7.10
C PRO A 63 -14.10 13.84 -6.84
N PHE A 64 -14.50 13.08 -7.87
CA PHE A 64 -14.77 11.65 -7.75
C PHE A 64 -13.48 10.88 -7.44
N CYS A 65 -12.42 11.14 -8.19
CA CYS A 65 -11.13 10.49 -7.99
C CYS A 65 -10.50 10.86 -6.65
N LEU A 66 -10.60 12.11 -6.21
CA LEU A 66 -10.18 12.55 -4.88
C LEU A 66 -10.94 11.82 -3.77
N HIS A 67 -12.26 11.62 -3.93
CA HIS A 67 -13.06 10.90 -2.95
C HIS A 67 -12.60 9.43 -2.83
N ILE A 68 -12.38 8.75 -3.96
CA ILE A 68 -11.82 7.38 -3.99
C ILE A 68 -10.48 7.33 -3.24
N ILE A 69 -9.53 8.22 -3.60
CA ILE A 69 -8.20 8.24 -3.00
C ILE A 69 -8.26 8.52 -1.49
N ASN A 70 -9.08 9.46 -1.05
CA ASN A 70 -9.22 9.80 0.36
C ASN A 70 -9.75 8.62 1.19
N ILE A 71 -10.72 7.84 0.68
CA ILE A 71 -11.19 6.64 1.37
C ILE A 71 -10.09 5.59 1.45
N CYS A 72 -9.36 5.35 0.35
CA CYS A 72 -8.27 4.39 0.32
C CYS A 72 -7.12 4.81 1.26
N ALA A 73 -6.75 6.09 1.26
CA ALA A 73 -5.74 6.66 2.15
C ALA A 73 -6.15 6.56 3.63
N ALA A 74 -7.43 6.81 3.96
CA ALA A 74 -7.94 6.64 5.31
C ALA A 74 -7.88 5.17 5.75
N LYS A 75 -8.21 4.21 4.87
CA LYS A 75 -8.06 2.77 5.16
C LYS A 75 -6.62 2.37 5.38
N LEU A 76 -5.70 2.89 4.59
CA LEU A 76 -4.27 2.69 4.80
C LEU A 76 -3.82 3.28 6.14
N GLY A 77 -4.23 4.50 6.46
CA GLY A 77 -3.96 5.15 7.74
C GLY A 77 -4.46 4.35 8.95
N GLN A 78 -5.64 3.74 8.86
CA GLN A 78 -6.17 2.83 9.89
C GLN A 78 -5.29 1.58 10.08
N CYS A 79 -4.85 0.97 8.98
CA CYS A 79 -3.92 -0.16 9.03
C CYS A 79 -2.60 0.24 9.70
N LEU A 80 -2.05 1.39 9.30
CA LEU A 80 -0.80 1.90 9.85
C LEU A 80 -0.92 2.23 11.34
N ALA A 81 -2.01 2.84 11.78
CA ALA A 81 -2.28 3.12 13.18
C ALA A 81 -2.26 1.84 14.03
N MET A 82 -2.89 0.76 13.56
CA MET A 82 -2.83 -0.54 14.23
C MET A 82 -1.41 -1.10 14.30
N LEU A 83 -0.63 -1.02 13.21
CA LEU A 83 0.76 -1.48 13.19
C LEU A 83 1.65 -0.66 14.11
N ILE A 84 1.45 0.66 14.18
CA ILE A 84 2.17 1.57 15.07
C ILE A 84 1.92 1.17 16.52
N ASP A 85 0.67 0.95 16.91
CA ASP A 85 0.32 0.61 18.30
C ASP A 85 0.77 -0.80 18.71
N LEU A 86 0.71 -1.76 17.78
CA LEU A 86 1.08 -3.15 18.06
C LEU A 86 2.59 -3.37 18.08
N LEU A 87 3.33 -2.72 17.18
CA LEU A 87 4.75 -3.01 16.94
C LEU A 87 5.69 -1.91 17.42
N ASN A 88 5.15 -0.69 17.67
CA ASN A 88 5.90 0.51 18.03
C ASN A 88 7.18 0.74 17.20
N PRO A 89 7.10 0.73 15.86
CA PRO A 89 8.26 0.86 14.99
C PRO A 89 8.74 2.31 14.91
N ASP A 90 10.03 2.53 14.63
CA ASP A 90 10.57 3.87 14.39
C ASP A 90 10.21 4.40 12.98
N ALA A 91 9.94 3.51 12.04
CA ALA A 91 9.50 3.86 10.68
C ALA A 91 8.73 2.72 10.03
N ILE A 92 7.78 3.08 9.15
CA ILE A 92 7.11 2.16 8.21
C ILE A 92 7.39 2.66 6.81
N VAL A 93 7.97 1.78 5.97
CA VAL A 93 8.27 2.08 4.56
C VAL A 93 7.22 1.48 3.67
N ILE A 94 6.61 2.29 2.80
CA ILE A 94 5.50 1.90 1.95
C ILE A 94 5.90 2.08 0.48
N GLY A 95 5.75 1.02 -0.30
CA GLY A 95 6.03 1.01 -1.74
C GLY A 95 4.79 1.16 -2.62
N SER A 96 4.95 0.79 -3.88
CA SER A 96 3.87 0.65 -4.85
C SER A 96 3.11 1.96 -5.14
N ILE A 97 1.77 1.94 -5.04
CA ILE A 97 0.92 3.09 -5.39
C ILE A 97 1.19 4.32 -4.49
N TYR A 98 1.50 4.10 -3.20
CA TYR A 98 1.79 5.18 -2.26
C TYR A 98 3.07 5.93 -2.63
N GLU A 99 4.18 5.24 -2.89
CA GLU A 99 5.48 5.90 -3.20
C GLU A 99 5.43 6.80 -4.43
N ARG A 100 4.55 6.48 -5.39
CA ARG A 100 4.36 7.25 -6.62
C ARG A 100 3.38 8.42 -6.45
N ASN A 101 2.64 8.47 -5.35
CA ASN A 101 1.56 9.44 -5.15
C ASN A 101 1.53 9.95 -3.69
N VAL A 102 2.70 10.18 -3.10
CA VAL A 102 2.83 10.56 -1.68
C VAL A 102 1.95 11.76 -1.35
N ASP A 103 1.99 12.80 -2.16
CA ASP A 103 1.27 14.06 -1.93
C ASP A 103 -0.26 13.88 -1.88
N LEU A 104 -0.79 12.89 -2.61
CA LEU A 104 -2.22 12.56 -2.59
C LEU A 104 -2.63 11.77 -1.34
N PHE A 105 -1.77 10.88 -0.85
CA PHE A 105 -2.11 9.95 0.23
C PHE A 105 -1.72 10.46 1.61
N GLN A 106 -0.55 11.07 1.72
CA GLN A 106 0.09 11.43 3.00
C GLN A 106 -0.81 12.26 3.92
N PRO A 107 -1.48 13.34 3.46
CA PRO A 107 -2.29 14.18 4.35
C PRO A 107 -3.40 13.40 5.06
N THR A 108 -4.12 12.54 4.33
CA THR A 108 -5.22 11.74 4.87
C THR A 108 -4.70 10.61 5.76
N ILE A 109 -3.56 10.00 5.42
CA ILE A 109 -2.89 8.99 6.25
C ILE A 109 -2.49 9.59 7.59
N GLU A 110 -1.78 10.72 7.60
CA GLU A 110 -1.31 11.39 8.83
C GLU A 110 -2.48 11.81 9.72
N GLN A 111 -3.52 12.40 9.13
CA GLN A 111 -4.73 12.76 9.87
C GLN A 111 -5.38 11.53 10.52
N THR A 112 -5.41 10.40 9.81
CA THR A 112 -6.01 9.15 10.31
C THR A 112 -5.16 8.56 11.43
N ILE A 113 -3.85 8.50 11.27
CA ILE A 113 -2.92 8.03 12.31
C ILE A 113 -3.04 8.90 13.55
N ALA A 114 -3.05 10.23 13.41
CA ALA A 114 -3.17 11.16 14.53
C ALA A 114 -4.48 10.98 15.33
N ARG A 115 -5.55 10.54 14.65
CA ARG A 115 -6.85 10.28 15.28
C ARG A 115 -6.93 8.92 15.95
N GLU A 116 -6.28 7.89 15.39
CA GLU A 116 -6.54 6.49 15.74
C GLU A 116 -5.41 5.82 16.53
N ALA A 117 -4.15 6.24 16.34
CA ALA A 117 -3.01 5.67 17.06
C ALA A 117 -2.75 6.34 18.42
N LEU A 118 -2.07 5.64 19.32
CA LEU A 118 -1.59 6.21 20.57
C LEU A 118 -0.62 7.38 20.29
N PRO A 119 -0.83 8.58 20.86
CA PRO A 119 -0.03 9.77 20.55
C PRO A 119 1.48 9.58 20.71
N ALA A 120 1.92 8.84 21.76
CA ALA A 120 3.34 8.59 22.03
C ALA A 120 3.97 7.70 20.94
N SER A 121 3.26 6.67 20.45
CA SER A 121 3.71 5.77 19.39
C SER A 121 3.69 6.47 18.03
N ALA A 122 2.61 7.21 17.74
CA ALA A 122 2.48 7.97 16.50
C ALA A 122 3.59 9.04 16.34
N ALA A 123 3.96 9.74 17.44
CA ALA A 123 5.01 10.76 17.41
C ALA A 123 6.42 10.20 17.10
N ARG A 124 6.64 8.91 17.31
CA ARG A 124 7.93 8.25 17.04
C ARG A 124 8.03 7.65 15.65
N CYS A 125 6.93 7.16 15.11
CA CYS A 125 6.90 6.43 13.86
C CYS A 125 6.86 7.37 12.65
N ARG A 126 7.80 7.20 11.73
CA ARG A 126 7.83 7.92 10.44
C ARG A 126 7.20 7.06 9.36
N ILE A 127 6.33 7.65 8.56
CA ILE A 127 5.78 7.01 7.35
C ILE A 127 6.60 7.50 6.15
N LEU A 128 7.27 6.59 5.47
CA LEU A 128 8.23 6.89 4.43
C LEU A 128 7.86 6.16 3.12
N PRO A 129 8.03 6.80 1.96
CA PRO A 129 7.96 6.08 0.69
C PRO A 129 9.18 5.17 0.52
N SER A 130 9.01 4.06 -0.20
CA SER A 130 10.13 3.23 -0.63
C SER A 130 11.06 4.03 -1.54
N ALA A 131 12.37 3.87 -1.35
CA ALA A 131 13.38 4.47 -2.22
C ALA A 131 13.79 3.55 -3.39
N LEU A 132 13.28 2.31 -3.43
CA LEU A 132 13.69 1.30 -4.43
C LEU A 132 12.86 1.36 -5.72
N GLY A 133 11.73 2.05 -5.70
CA GLY A 133 10.86 2.20 -6.87
C GLY A 133 10.45 0.86 -7.49
N ASP A 134 10.39 0.82 -8.82
CA ASP A 134 10.02 -0.38 -9.58
C ASP A 134 11.04 -1.53 -9.45
N GLY A 135 12.26 -1.24 -9.01
CA GLY A 135 13.33 -2.23 -8.79
C GLY A 135 13.18 -3.06 -7.51
N ILE A 136 12.18 -2.79 -6.65
CA ILE A 136 12.05 -3.47 -5.35
C ILE A 136 11.97 -5.00 -5.48
N GLY A 137 11.33 -5.50 -6.56
CA GLY A 137 11.23 -6.93 -6.83
C GLY A 137 12.58 -7.58 -7.11
N ASP A 138 13.42 -6.92 -7.89
CA ASP A 138 14.77 -7.40 -8.25
C ASP A 138 15.69 -7.40 -7.03
N TYR A 139 15.64 -6.34 -6.21
CA TYR A 139 16.38 -6.28 -4.95
C TYR A 139 15.93 -7.37 -3.96
N ALA A 140 14.63 -7.59 -3.84
CA ALA A 140 14.09 -8.64 -2.97
C ALA A 140 14.53 -10.04 -3.44
N ALA A 141 14.48 -10.33 -4.75
CA ALA A 141 14.93 -11.59 -5.32
C ALA A 141 16.44 -11.80 -5.10
N ALA A 142 17.24 -10.76 -5.31
CA ALA A 142 18.68 -10.81 -5.06
C ALA A 142 19.01 -11.04 -3.58
N ALA A 143 18.29 -10.40 -2.66
CA ALA A 143 18.48 -10.56 -1.22
C ALA A 143 18.15 -11.99 -0.77
N VAL A 144 17.04 -12.58 -1.26
CA VAL A 144 16.68 -13.98 -0.97
C VAL A 144 17.72 -14.95 -1.51
N GLY A 145 18.22 -14.72 -2.76
CA GLY A 145 19.30 -15.50 -3.34
C GLY A 145 20.57 -15.45 -2.50
N TYR A 146 20.96 -14.26 -2.05
CA TYR A 146 22.14 -14.07 -1.19
C TYR A 146 22.03 -14.79 0.17
N MET A 147 20.86 -14.68 0.84
CA MET A 147 20.59 -15.39 2.09
C MET A 147 20.60 -16.91 1.90
N GLY A 148 20.08 -17.40 0.77
CA GLY A 148 20.10 -18.85 0.43
C GLY A 148 21.52 -19.38 0.23
N LEU A 149 22.43 -18.58 -0.35
CA LEU A 149 23.83 -18.95 -0.52
C LEU A 149 24.60 -18.95 0.81
N GLY A 150 24.32 -18.00 1.73
CA GLY A 150 24.93 -17.93 3.05
C GLY A 150 24.62 -19.17 3.91
N ASN A 151 23.40 -19.66 3.86
CA ASN A 151 22.99 -20.85 4.60
C ASN A 151 23.53 -22.17 3.99
N GLY A 152 24.03 -22.15 2.76
CA GLY A 152 24.63 -23.31 2.10
C GLY A 152 26.11 -23.58 2.50
N GLN A 153 26.80 -22.60 3.02
CA GLN A 153 28.21 -22.75 3.42
C GLN A 153 28.38 -23.51 4.74
N ASP A 154 27.39 -23.48 5.64
CA ASP A 154 27.45 -24.21 6.91
C ASP A 154 27.16 -25.73 6.78
N LEU A 155 26.67 -26.18 5.64
CA LEU A 155 26.35 -27.61 5.40
C LEU A 155 27.52 -28.42 4.79
N VAL A 156 28.60 -27.77 4.35
CA VAL A 156 29.75 -28.47 3.70
C VAL A 156 30.94 -28.64 4.65
N GLY A 157 30.91 -28.04 5.84
CA GLY A 157 32.03 -28.00 6.77
C GLY A 157 32.14 -29.15 7.80
N SER A 158 31.21 -30.11 7.86
CA SER A 158 31.23 -31.17 8.91
C SER A 158 31.43 -32.60 8.40
N GLY A 159 32.15 -32.77 7.31
CA GLY A 159 32.47 -34.09 6.78
C GLY A 159 33.95 -34.28 6.54
N ASN A 160 34.81 -34.41 7.60
CA ASN A 160 36.06 -35.20 7.53
C ASN A 160 36.81 -35.15 8.86
N HIS A 161 36.53 -36.11 9.72
CA HIS A 161 37.50 -36.68 10.65
C HIS A 161 37.15 -38.15 10.87
N ILE A 162 37.59 -38.95 9.92
CA ILE A 162 37.87 -40.37 10.20
C ILE A 162 39.42 -40.45 10.17
N SER A 163 40.02 -40.58 11.35
CA SER A 163 41.41 -40.92 11.53
C SER A 163 41.48 -42.24 12.29
N ASN A 164 42.09 -43.19 11.68
CA ASN A 164 42.84 -44.37 12.16
C ASN A 164 42.80 -44.67 13.65
#